data_530c5c890832ed24c17b09673b1abf73
#
_entry.id   530c5c890832ed24c17b09673b1abf73
#
_cell.length_a   1.000
_cell.length_b   1.000
_cell.length_c   1.000
_cell.angle_alpha   90.00
_cell.angle_beta   90.00
_cell.angle_gamma   90.00
#
_symmetry.space_group_name_H-M   'P 1'
#
loop_
_entity.id
_entity.type
_entity.pdbx_description
1 polymer ?
#
loop_
_entity_poly.entity_id
_entity_poly.type
_entity_poly.pdbx_seq_one_letter_code
_entity_poly.pdbx_strand_id
1 'polypeptide(L)'
;LSKHSGFEEISPEVGELDEVAFDEAMQNSPDETLSMLADLTAATDPALRDLARKLAGRILIELAQSGKPRPRGIGKMSLRKYQPDAGDIDIDASLDALNELRATGVVDADELRVRGWLKPGTAISLVVDRSGSMGGKPLANSAMAAASIAAREPADYSVLVFGKDVIAAKSQDVHKSGDDVVNTVLALRGFGTTDLAGALHASREQLSRSKASRRITVLLSDCRATVDGDARTAAKSLDELVVIAPLEDDAEARVFADSVGARFTTVSGPSDIPDAMRRVLD
;
A
#
# COMPACT_ATOMS: atom_id res chain seq x y z
N LEU A 1 3.30 -26.32 -2.74
CA LEU A 1 2.17 -26.30 -1.80
C LEU A 1 2.38 -27.25 -0.61
N SER A 2 2.89 -28.46 -0.79
CA SER A 2 3.19 -29.42 0.29
C SER A 2 4.29 -28.99 1.28
N LYS A 3 4.80 -27.76 1.20
CA LYS A 3 5.85 -27.23 2.10
C LYS A 3 5.28 -26.51 3.33
N HIS A 4 3.99 -26.21 3.34
CA HIS A 4 3.34 -25.54 4.46
C HIS A 4 2.65 -26.56 5.36
N SER A 5 3.01 -26.58 6.64
CA SER A 5 2.28 -27.33 7.66
C SER A 5 0.88 -26.75 7.77
N GLY A 6 -0.16 -27.59 7.74
CA GLY A 6 -1.56 -27.11 7.80
C GLY A 6 -2.25 -26.89 6.44
N PHE A 7 -1.57 -27.08 5.31
CA PHE A 7 -2.22 -26.95 4.00
C PHE A 7 -3.42 -27.89 3.82
N GLU A 8 -3.28 -29.15 4.26
CA GLU A 8 -4.34 -30.16 4.15
C GLU A 8 -5.55 -29.83 5.03
N GLU A 9 -5.37 -29.09 6.12
CA GLU A 9 -6.45 -28.64 7.01
C GLU A 9 -7.24 -27.49 6.40
N ILE A 10 -6.56 -26.58 5.70
CA ILE A 10 -7.15 -25.38 5.07
C ILE A 10 -7.73 -25.67 3.69
N SER A 11 -7.17 -26.65 2.96
CA SER A 11 -7.66 -27.09 1.65
C SER A 11 -7.77 -28.61 1.61
N PRO A 12 -8.84 -29.17 2.24
CA PRO A 12 -9.02 -30.63 2.36
C PRO A 12 -9.29 -31.29 1.01
N GLU A 13 -9.92 -30.59 0.07
CA GLU A 13 -10.18 -31.07 -1.28
C GLU A 13 -9.68 -30.07 -2.35
N VAL A 14 -9.40 -30.60 -3.56
CA VAL A 14 -8.93 -29.76 -4.67
C VAL A 14 -10.02 -28.78 -5.08
N GLY A 15 -9.73 -27.48 -4.95
CA GLY A 15 -10.65 -26.40 -5.30
C GLY A 15 -11.49 -25.89 -4.13
N GLU A 16 -11.31 -26.40 -2.92
CA GLU A 16 -11.99 -25.93 -1.72
C GLU A 16 -11.03 -25.26 -0.73
N LEU A 17 -11.53 -24.26 -0.02
CA LEU A 17 -10.87 -23.61 1.11
C LEU A 17 -11.81 -23.62 2.29
N ASP A 18 -11.38 -24.16 3.43
CA ASP A 18 -12.10 -24.12 4.69
C ASP A 18 -11.83 -22.80 5.40
N GLU A 19 -12.83 -21.90 5.41
CA GLU A 19 -12.72 -20.58 6.04
C GLU A 19 -12.52 -20.68 7.56
N VAL A 20 -13.08 -21.69 8.23
CA VAL A 20 -12.95 -21.86 9.69
C VAL A 20 -11.53 -22.30 10.04
N ALA A 21 -11.01 -23.31 9.36
CA ALA A 21 -9.64 -23.77 9.54
C ALA A 21 -8.63 -22.66 9.19
N PHE A 22 -8.94 -21.83 8.18
CA PHE A 22 -8.13 -20.67 7.84
C PHE A 22 -8.10 -19.62 8.97
N ASP A 23 -9.26 -19.28 9.56
CA ASP A 23 -9.34 -18.32 10.65
C ASP A 23 -8.59 -18.81 11.91
N GLU A 24 -8.66 -20.10 12.22
CA GLU A 24 -7.89 -20.71 13.31
C GLU A 24 -6.38 -20.65 13.02
N ALA A 25 -5.95 -20.94 11.80
CA ALA A 25 -4.55 -20.84 11.39
C ALA A 25 -4.04 -19.39 11.43
N MET A 26 -4.89 -18.41 11.05
CA MET A 26 -4.56 -16.98 11.16
C MET A 26 -4.36 -16.52 12.62
N GLN A 27 -5.07 -17.10 13.58
CA GLN A 27 -4.87 -16.77 14.99
C GLN A 27 -3.58 -17.37 15.54
N ASN A 28 -3.21 -18.57 15.10
CA ASN A 28 -2.05 -19.31 15.62
C ASN A 28 -0.74 -18.90 14.94
N SER A 29 -0.75 -18.73 13.61
CA SER A 29 0.46 -18.48 12.80
C SER A 29 0.15 -17.54 11.62
N PRO A 30 -0.11 -16.23 11.87
CA PRO A 30 -0.57 -15.31 10.85
C PRO A 30 0.39 -15.17 9.65
N ASP A 31 1.69 -15.10 9.89
CA ASP A 31 2.68 -14.92 8.82
C ASP A 31 2.80 -16.16 7.92
N GLU A 32 2.74 -17.35 8.49
CA GLU A 32 2.76 -18.60 7.73
C GLU A 32 1.48 -18.76 6.90
N THR A 33 0.34 -18.45 7.50
CA THR A 33 -0.98 -18.51 6.85
C THR A 33 -1.08 -17.52 5.70
N LEU A 34 -0.63 -16.28 5.89
CA LEU A 34 -0.59 -15.27 4.81
C LEU A 34 0.40 -15.65 3.71
N SER A 35 1.53 -16.25 4.06
CA SER A 35 2.51 -16.74 3.09
C SER A 35 1.95 -17.89 2.25
N MET A 36 1.24 -18.81 2.89
CA MET A 36 0.56 -19.92 2.22
C MET A 36 -0.57 -19.41 1.30
N LEU A 37 -1.37 -18.45 1.78
CA LEU A 37 -2.42 -17.83 0.98
C LEU A 37 -1.84 -17.15 -0.27
N ALA A 38 -0.71 -16.45 -0.12
CA ALA A 38 -0.01 -15.86 -1.26
C ALA A 38 0.45 -16.90 -2.28
N ASP A 39 0.96 -18.05 -1.82
CA ASP A 39 1.35 -19.16 -2.70
C ASP A 39 0.14 -19.81 -3.41
N LEU A 40 -1.00 -19.91 -2.71
CA LEU A 40 -2.25 -20.42 -3.29
C LEU A 40 -2.78 -19.57 -4.44
N THR A 41 -2.51 -18.25 -4.43
CA THR A 41 -2.87 -17.38 -5.57
C THR A 41 -2.18 -17.76 -6.88
N ALA A 42 -1.18 -18.62 -6.79
CA ALA A 42 -0.42 -19.20 -7.89
C ALA A 42 -0.79 -20.65 -8.22
N ALA A 43 -1.79 -21.21 -7.56
CA ALA A 43 -2.19 -22.59 -7.77
C ALA A 43 -2.51 -22.88 -9.23
N THR A 44 -2.25 -24.12 -9.65
CA THR A 44 -2.51 -24.58 -11.02
C THR A 44 -4.01 -24.69 -11.28
N ASP A 45 -4.77 -25.07 -10.25
CA ASP A 45 -6.22 -25.10 -10.32
C ASP A 45 -6.83 -23.69 -10.39
N PRO A 46 -7.63 -23.37 -11.43
CA PRO A 46 -8.19 -22.03 -11.61
C PRO A 46 -9.18 -21.64 -10.50
N ALA A 47 -10.01 -22.59 -10.03
CA ALA A 47 -11.03 -22.32 -9.02
C ALA A 47 -10.39 -21.99 -7.67
N LEU A 48 -9.42 -22.80 -7.24
CA LEU A 48 -8.65 -22.58 -6.02
C LEU A 48 -7.87 -21.25 -6.09
N ARG A 49 -7.28 -20.95 -7.23
CA ARG A 49 -6.55 -19.70 -7.45
C ARG A 49 -7.44 -18.48 -7.33
N ASP A 50 -8.63 -18.50 -7.93
CA ASP A 50 -9.57 -17.37 -7.89
C ASP A 50 -10.16 -17.18 -6.49
N LEU A 51 -10.43 -18.28 -5.79
CA LEU A 51 -10.87 -18.26 -4.39
C LEU A 51 -9.78 -17.70 -3.47
N ALA A 52 -8.54 -18.17 -3.61
CA ALA A 52 -7.40 -17.68 -2.85
C ALA A 52 -7.15 -16.18 -3.07
N ARG A 53 -7.30 -15.68 -4.31
CA ARG A 53 -7.16 -14.25 -4.62
C ARG A 53 -8.24 -13.39 -3.96
N LYS A 54 -9.50 -13.83 -4.00
CA LYS A 54 -10.60 -13.12 -3.34
C LYS A 54 -10.41 -13.07 -1.83
N LEU A 55 -10.02 -14.19 -1.23
CA LEU A 55 -9.76 -14.28 0.20
C LEU A 55 -8.55 -13.40 0.60
N ALA A 56 -7.46 -13.48 -0.15
CA ALA A 56 -6.27 -12.66 0.08
C ALA A 56 -6.59 -11.15 0.02
N GLY A 57 -7.31 -10.70 -1.01
CA GLY A 57 -7.71 -9.29 -1.15
C GLY A 57 -8.46 -8.82 0.10
N ARG A 58 -9.52 -9.53 0.50
CA ARG A 58 -10.33 -9.19 1.66
C ARG A 58 -9.51 -9.13 2.96
N ILE A 59 -8.77 -10.18 3.28
CA ILE A 59 -8.04 -10.29 4.54
C ILE A 59 -6.91 -9.28 4.64
N LEU A 60 -6.13 -9.11 3.57
CA LEU A 60 -5.02 -8.15 3.55
C LEU A 60 -5.52 -6.71 3.72
N ILE A 61 -6.66 -6.36 3.13
CA ILE A 61 -7.27 -5.04 3.31
C ILE A 61 -7.81 -4.87 4.74
N GLU A 62 -8.47 -5.88 5.32
CA GLU A 62 -8.96 -5.83 6.71
C GLU A 62 -7.81 -5.65 7.70
N LEU A 63 -6.74 -6.43 7.57
CA LEU A 63 -5.55 -6.29 8.42
C LEU A 63 -4.87 -4.92 8.24
N ALA A 64 -4.78 -4.43 7.02
CA ALA A 64 -4.21 -3.12 6.73
C ALA A 64 -5.02 -1.98 7.36
N GLN A 65 -6.33 -2.14 7.51
CA GLN A 65 -7.18 -1.13 8.14
C GLN A 65 -6.93 -0.99 9.65
N SER A 66 -6.46 -2.02 10.33
CA SER A 66 -6.08 -1.95 11.74
C SER A 66 -4.94 -0.97 12.01
N GLY A 67 -4.06 -0.77 11.02
CA GLY A 67 -2.93 0.16 11.05
C GLY A 67 -3.24 1.59 10.61
N LYS A 68 -4.52 1.96 10.38
CA LYS A 68 -4.86 3.32 9.96
C LYS A 68 -4.43 4.35 11.01
N PRO A 69 -3.79 5.46 10.58
CA PRO A 69 -3.44 6.52 11.49
C PRO A 69 -4.70 7.16 12.05
N ARG A 70 -4.71 7.41 13.35
CA ARG A 70 -5.69 8.32 13.93
C ARG A 70 -5.40 9.71 13.37
N PRO A 71 -6.40 10.43 12.85
CA PRO A 71 -6.18 11.76 12.29
C PRO A 71 -5.66 12.69 13.37
N ARG A 72 -4.35 12.85 13.45
CA ARG A 72 -3.66 13.90 14.21
C ARG A 72 -3.13 14.87 13.17
N GLY A 73 -3.73 16.03 13.03
CA GLY A 73 -3.27 16.99 12.04
C GLY A 73 -3.41 18.41 12.53
N ILE A 74 -2.27 19.10 12.64
CA ILE A 74 -2.24 20.56 12.60
C ILE A 74 -2.41 20.91 11.11
N GLY A 75 -3.66 21.02 10.68
CA GLY A 75 -3.97 21.48 9.33
C GLY A 75 -4.25 22.97 9.33
N LYS A 76 -4.20 23.60 8.16
CA LYS A 76 -4.73 24.94 7.96
C LYS A 76 -6.25 24.83 7.76
N MET A 77 -7.02 25.58 8.55
CA MET A 77 -8.46 25.67 8.35
C MET A 77 -8.74 26.38 7.03
N SER A 78 -9.52 25.76 6.15
CA SER A 78 -9.86 26.33 4.84
C SER A 78 -11.34 26.20 4.54
N LEU A 79 -11.82 27.16 3.78
CA LEU A 79 -13.17 27.20 3.24
C LEU A 79 -13.20 26.41 1.92
N ARG A 80 -14.15 25.47 1.78
CA ARG A 80 -14.31 24.61 0.61
C ARG A 80 -15.78 24.49 0.21
N LYS A 81 -16.02 24.04 -1.01
CA LYS A 81 -17.35 23.54 -1.42
C LYS A 81 -17.76 22.37 -0.52
N TYR A 82 -19.02 22.27 -0.24
CA TYR A 82 -19.58 21.18 0.56
C TYR A 82 -19.22 19.82 -0.04
N GLN A 83 -18.75 18.94 0.80
CA GLN A 83 -18.60 17.51 0.55
C GLN A 83 -18.96 16.78 1.85
N PRO A 84 -19.63 15.63 1.79
CA PRO A 84 -19.85 14.81 2.97
C PRO A 84 -18.53 14.59 3.73
N ASP A 85 -18.55 14.76 5.04
CA ASP A 85 -17.41 14.59 5.96
C ASP A 85 -16.23 15.58 5.78
N ALA A 86 -16.38 16.66 5.00
CA ALA A 86 -15.31 17.62 4.75
C ALA A 86 -15.12 18.68 5.86
N GLY A 87 -16.03 18.74 6.83
CA GLY A 87 -16.00 19.69 7.95
C GLY A 87 -17.38 20.26 8.28
N ASP A 88 -17.41 21.29 9.12
CA ASP A 88 -18.65 21.95 9.52
C ASP A 88 -19.07 23.00 8.50
N ILE A 89 -20.39 23.17 8.30
CA ILE A 89 -20.93 24.19 7.39
C ILE A 89 -20.56 25.56 7.94
N ASP A 90 -19.89 26.36 7.11
CA ASP A 90 -19.62 27.77 7.39
C ASP A 90 -20.87 28.57 7.08
N ILE A 91 -21.55 29.02 8.13
CA ILE A 91 -22.84 29.73 8.01
C ILE A 91 -22.64 31.05 7.27
N ASP A 92 -21.58 31.81 7.59
CA ASP A 92 -21.35 33.14 6.99
C ASP A 92 -21.05 33.01 5.49
N ALA A 93 -20.25 32.01 5.10
CA ALA A 93 -19.90 31.76 3.70
C ALA A 93 -21.01 31.06 2.90
N SER A 94 -22.05 30.56 3.58
CA SER A 94 -23.19 29.84 2.97
C SER A 94 -24.50 30.62 3.11
N LEU A 95 -24.44 31.92 3.54
CA LEU A 95 -25.64 32.71 3.83
C LEU A 95 -26.62 32.79 2.66
N ASP A 96 -26.12 32.96 1.44
CA ASP A 96 -26.96 33.04 0.24
C ASP A 96 -27.71 31.74 -0.02
N ALA A 97 -26.99 30.58 0.03
CA ALA A 97 -27.58 29.27 -0.11
C ALA A 97 -28.59 28.94 1.01
N LEU A 98 -28.31 29.36 2.24
CA LEU A 98 -29.21 29.16 3.38
C LEU A 98 -30.46 30.06 3.29
N ASN A 99 -30.37 31.27 2.74
CA ASN A 99 -31.50 32.13 2.47
C ASN A 99 -32.38 31.57 1.35
N GLU A 100 -31.77 31.00 0.33
CA GLU A 100 -32.51 30.33 -0.75
C GLU A 100 -33.21 29.05 -0.24
N LEU A 101 -32.58 28.26 0.60
CA LEU A 101 -33.23 27.14 1.31
C LEU A 101 -34.46 27.58 2.08
N ARG A 102 -34.39 28.72 2.78
CA ARG A 102 -35.55 29.29 3.53
C ARG A 102 -36.67 29.71 2.61
N ALA A 103 -36.35 30.26 1.46
CA ALA A 103 -37.34 30.76 0.50
C ALA A 103 -37.99 29.67 -0.34
N THR A 104 -37.23 28.71 -0.78
CA THR A 104 -37.64 27.68 -1.77
C THR A 104 -37.79 26.29 -1.18
N GLY A 105 -37.20 26.02 -0.01
CA GLY A 105 -37.10 24.67 0.58
C GLY A 105 -36.05 23.77 -0.06
N VAL A 106 -35.26 24.29 -1.02
CA VAL A 106 -34.21 23.57 -1.74
C VAL A 106 -32.88 24.29 -1.58
N VAL A 107 -31.79 23.56 -1.39
CA VAL A 107 -30.44 24.11 -1.34
C VAL A 107 -29.58 23.46 -2.41
N ASP A 108 -28.82 24.28 -3.13
CA ASP A 108 -27.75 23.76 -4.00
C ASP A 108 -26.52 23.45 -3.15
N ALA A 109 -26.16 22.16 -3.10
CA ALA A 109 -24.98 21.70 -2.37
C ALA A 109 -23.67 22.34 -2.88
N ASP A 110 -23.61 22.74 -4.15
CA ASP A 110 -22.47 23.43 -4.74
C ASP A 110 -22.26 24.85 -4.22
N GLU A 111 -23.30 25.47 -3.67
CA GLU A 111 -23.25 26.81 -3.06
C GLU A 111 -22.91 26.78 -1.57
N LEU A 112 -23.09 25.63 -0.92
CA LEU A 112 -22.69 25.46 0.47
C LEU A 112 -21.17 25.47 0.61
N ARG A 113 -20.71 26.08 1.68
CA ARG A 113 -19.28 26.11 2.07
C ARG A 113 -19.11 25.44 3.41
N VAL A 114 -18.05 24.64 3.50
CA VAL A 114 -17.64 23.98 4.75
C VAL A 114 -16.29 24.50 5.18
N ARG A 115 -16.13 24.70 6.47
CA ARG A 115 -14.86 25.02 7.10
C ARG A 115 -14.28 23.76 7.69
N GLY A 116 -13.23 23.27 7.04
CA GLY A 116 -12.55 22.04 7.46
C GLY A 116 -11.04 22.21 7.51
N TRP A 117 -10.40 21.33 8.24
CA TRP A 117 -8.95 21.28 8.30
C TRP A 117 -8.39 20.74 6.98
N LEU A 118 -7.61 21.56 6.28
CA LEU A 118 -6.77 21.08 5.17
C LEU A 118 -5.61 20.31 5.76
N LYS A 119 -5.66 18.97 5.66
CA LYS A 119 -4.42 18.22 5.73
C LYS A 119 -3.66 18.49 4.44
N PRO A 120 -2.36 18.83 4.52
CA PRO A 120 -1.54 18.81 3.32
C PRO A 120 -1.73 17.44 2.67
N GLY A 121 -2.12 17.40 1.40
CA GLY A 121 -2.27 16.13 0.67
C GLY A 121 -0.94 15.38 0.74
N THR A 122 -1.01 14.09 1.02
CA THR A 122 0.14 13.18 0.98
C THR A 122 -0.02 12.29 -0.23
N ALA A 123 1.03 12.18 -1.04
CA ALA A 123 1.12 11.20 -2.10
C ALA A 123 2.15 10.14 -1.74
N ILE A 124 1.83 8.88 -1.98
CA ILE A 124 2.72 7.77 -1.65
C ILE A 124 2.99 6.94 -2.89
N SER A 125 4.27 6.67 -3.16
CA SER A 125 4.69 5.68 -4.15
C SER A 125 5.32 4.49 -3.44
N LEU A 126 4.63 3.35 -3.46
CA LEU A 126 5.17 2.09 -2.96
C LEU A 126 5.99 1.44 -4.07
N VAL A 127 7.22 1.11 -3.76
CA VAL A 127 8.17 0.44 -4.67
C VAL A 127 8.56 -0.90 -4.05
N VAL A 128 8.18 -1.98 -4.70
CA VAL A 128 8.35 -3.34 -4.19
C VAL A 128 9.35 -4.09 -5.04
N ASP A 129 10.38 -4.62 -4.38
CA ASP A 129 11.35 -5.49 -5.01
C ASP A 129 10.75 -6.87 -5.27
N ARG A 130 10.89 -7.34 -6.51
CA ARG A 130 10.50 -8.69 -6.91
C ARG A 130 11.68 -9.55 -7.36
N SER A 131 12.88 -9.19 -6.94
CA SER A 131 14.08 -10.01 -7.20
C SER A 131 14.01 -11.34 -6.42
N GLY A 132 14.60 -12.36 -6.99
CA GLY A 132 14.63 -13.69 -6.37
C GLY A 132 13.32 -14.51 -6.54
N SER A 133 13.14 -15.51 -5.70
CA SER A 133 11.94 -16.37 -5.71
C SER A 133 10.79 -15.68 -4.99
N MET A 134 9.97 -14.91 -5.73
CA MET A 134 8.75 -14.32 -5.22
C MET A 134 7.65 -15.37 -5.01
N GLY A 135 7.69 -16.06 -3.89
CA GLY A 135 6.67 -16.95 -3.36
C GLY A 135 6.59 -16.77 -1.85
N GLY A 136 5.54 -17.28 -1.21
CA GLY A 136 5.39 -17.28 0.23
C GLY A 136 5.52 -15.90 0.87
N LYS A 137 6.41 -15.79 1.86
CA LYS A 137 6.61 -14.62 2.71
C LYS A 137 6.92 -13.31 1.96
N PRO A 138 7.86 -13.26 0.98
CA PRO A 138 8.13 -12.03 0.23
C PRO A 138 6.93 -11.52 -0.57
N LEU A 139 6.16 -12.42 -1.17
CA LEU A 139 4.94 -12.05 -1.91
C LEU A 139 3.84 -11.56 -0.98
N ALA A 140 3.66 -12.22 0.18
CA ALA A 140 2.72 -11.79 1.21
C ALA A 140 3.09 -10.40 1.77
N ASN A 141 4.38 -10.13 2.04
CA ASN A 141 4.88 -8.82 2.46
C ASN A 141 4.52 -7.74 1.42
N SER A 142 4.76 -8.02 0.15
CA SER A 142 4.47 -7.09 -0.95
C SER A 142 2.99 -6.76 -1.06
N ALA A 143 2.14 -7.77 -0.96
CA ALA A 143 0.69 -7.63 -1.01
C ALA A 143 0.15 -6.87 0.22
N MET A 144 0.65 -7.17 1.42
CA MET A 144 0.29 -6.45 2.65
C MET A 144 0.73 -4.99 2.61
N ALA A 145 1.93 -4.71 2.06
CA ALA A 145 2.39 -3.33 1.88
C ALA A 145 1.46 -2.56 0.92
N ALA A 146 1.07 -3.17 -0.20
CA ALA A 146 0.14 -2.57 -1.15
C ALA A 146 -1.24 -2.32 -0.51
N ALA A 147 -1.76 -3.27 0.27
CA ALA A 147 -3.00 -3.13 1.03
C ALA A 147 -2.91 -1.99 2.05
N SER A 148 -1.80 -1.91 2.79
CA SER A 148 -1.56 -0.88 3.81
C SER A 148 -1.54 0.52 3.23
N ILE A 149 -0.89 0.71 2.07
CA ILE A 149 -0.88 2.00 1.37
C ILE A 149 -2.27 2.34 0.82
N ALA A 150 -2.96 1.38 0.18
CA ALA A 150 -4.31 1.59 -0.34
C ALA A 150 -5.32 1.96 0.76
N ALA A 151 -5.19 1.37 1.96
CA ALA A 151 -6.04 1.69 3.09
C ALA A 151 -5.71 3.06 3.72
N ARG A 152 -4.43 3.49 3.66
CA ARG A 152 -3.95 4.73 4.27
C ARG A 152 -4.22 5.96 3.41
N GLU A 153 -3.92 5.88 2.12
CA GLU A 153 -4.03 7.00 1.18
C GLU A 153 -4.74 6.54 -0.11
N PRO A 154 -6.05 6.25 -0.03
CA PRO A 154 -6.77 5.61 -1.14
C PRO A 154 -6.85 6.50 -2.39
N ALA A 155 -6.71 7.81 -2.24
CA ALA A 155 -6.89 8.77 -3.33
C ALA A 155 -5.61 9.03 -4.14
N ASP A 156 -4.44 9.04 -3.50
CA ASP A 156 -3.21 9.54 -4.13
C ASP A 156 -2.00 8.64 -3.84
N TYR A 157 -1.98 7.48 -4.48
CA TYR A 157 -0.86 6.53 -4.36
C TYR A 157 -0.59 5.79 -5.66
N SER A 158 0.65 5.31 -5.79
CA SER A 158 1.07 4.35 -6.81
C SER A 158 1.70 3.11 -6.19
N VAL A 159 1.66 2.01 -6.92
CA VAL A 159 2.35 0.76 -6.57
C VAL A 159 3.17 0.30 -7.75
N LEU A 160 4.47 0.30 -7.59
CA LEU A 160 5.46 -0.14 -8.55
C LEU A 160 6.09 -1.44 -8.07
N VAL A 161 6.24 -2.39 -8.96
CA VAL A 161 6.94 -3.65 -8.69
C VAL A 161 8.13 -3.71 -9.65
N PHE A 162 9.34 -3.88 -9.13
CA PHE A 162 10.54 -3.84 -9.92
C PHE A 162 11.39 -5.10 -9.83
N GLY A 163 12.14 -5.34 -10.87
CA GLY A 163 13.19 -6.31 -11.02
C GLY A 163 14.14 -5.77 -12.08
N LYS A 164 14.29 -6.44 -13.23
CA LYS A 164 14.96 -5.89 -14.40
C LYS A 164 14.20 -4.67 -14.97
N ASP A 165 12.88 -4.78 -14.99
CA ASP A 165 11.96 -3.76 -15.48
C ASP A 165 11.05 -3.31 -14.32
N VAL A 166 10.50 -2.10 -14.44
CA VAL A 166 9.53 -1.56 -13.49
C VAL A 166 8.13 -1.70 -14.05
N ILE A 167 7.25 -2.35 -13.30
CA ILE A 167 5.84 -2.56 -13.65
C ILE A 167 4.96 -1.76 -12.69
N ALA A 168 4.10 -0.89 -13.21
CA ALA A 168 3.10 -0.22 -12.41
C ALA A 168 1.89 -1.14 -12.18
N ALA A 169 1.76 -1.70 -10.98
CA ALA A 169 0.54 -2.39 -10.55
C ALA A 169 -0.63 -1.40 -10.41
N LYS A 170 -0.31 -0.16 -9.99
CA LYS A 170 -1.20 1.01 -10.01
C LYS A 170 -0.38 2.29 -10.28
N SER A 171 -0.78 3.06 -11.29
CA SER A 171 -0.22 4.40 -11.52
C SER A 171 -0.84 5.43 -10.60
N GLN A 172 -0.11 6.54 -10.32
CA GLN A 172 -0.52 7.58 -9.38
C GLN A 172 -1.86 8.22 -9.74
N ASP A 173 -2.05 8.48 -11.02
CA ASP A 173 -3.18 9.19 -11.63
C ASP A 173 -4.35 8.29 -12.05
N VAL A 174 -4.24 6.96 -11.84
CA VAL A 174 -5.29 6.00 -12.21
C VAL A 174 -5.99 5.48 -10.96
N HIS A 175 -7.31 5.63 -10.91
CA HIS A 175 -8.10 5.03 -9.84
C HIS A 175 -8.19 3.51 -10.01
N LYS A 176 -7.87 2.77 -8.95
CA LYS A 176 -7.98 1.31 -8.88
C LYS A 176 -8.36 0.92 -7.45
N SER A 177 -9.25 -0.05 -7.30
CA SER A 177 -9.64 -0.52 -5.97
C SER A 177 -8.46 -1.16 -5.23
N GLY A 178 -8.45 -1.12 -3.90
CA GLY A 178 -7.40 -1.76 -3.10
C GLY A 178 -7.28 -3.25 -3.39
N ASP A 179 -8.41 -3.95 -3.50
CA ASP A 179 -8.46 -5.38 -3.84
C ASP A 179 -7.82 -5.68 -5.19
N ASP A 180 -8.13 -4.86 -6.22
CA ASP A 180 -7.54 -5.04 -7.55
C ASP A 180 -6.02 -4.80 -7.55
N VAL A 181 -5.55 -3.85 -6.74
CA VAL A 181 -4.12 -3.58 -6.60
C VAL A 181 -3.42 -4.76 -5.93
N VAL A 182 -3.95 -5.26 -4.81
CA VAL A 182 -3.45 -6.44 -4.10
C VAL A 182 -3.42 -7.65 -5.02
N ASN A 183 -4.51 -7.92 -5.74
CA ASN A 183 -4.59 -9.03 -6.68
C ASN A 183 -3.59 -8.90 -7.84
N THR A 184 -3.34 -7.67 -8.30
CA THR A 184 -2.31 -7.41 -9.32
C THR A 184 -0.92 -7.74 -8.78
N VAL A 185 -0.58 -7.29 -7.56
CA VAL A 185 0.70 -7.60 -6.92
C VAL A 185 0.88 -9.10 -6.73
N LEU A 186 -0.15 -9.81 -6.24
CA LEU A 186 -0.14 -11.27 -6.05
C LEU A 186 0.00 -12.06 -7.38
N ALA A 187 -0.44 -11.48 -8.49
CA ALA A 187 -0.30 -12.11 -9.81
C ALA A 187 1.09 -11.94 -10.44
N LEU A 188 1.87 -10.95 -9.98
CA LEU A 188 3.22 -10.70 -10.51
C LEU A 188 4.20 -11.75 -10.00
N ARG A 189 5.03 -12.27 -10.91
CA ARG A 189 6.11 -13.21 -10.59
C ARG A 189 7.45 -12.51 -10.62
N GLY A 190 8.32 -12.86 -9.67
CA GLY A 190 9.67 -12.34 -9.61
C GLY A 190 10.63 -13.17 -10.45
N PHE A 191 11.47 -12.52 -11.25
CA PHE A 191 12.59 -13.14 -11.95
C PHE A 191 13.70 -12.12 -12.16
N GLY A 192 14.94 -12.55 -11.99
CA GLY A 192 16.11 -11.91 -12.56
C GLY A 192 16.76 -10.83 -11.71
N THR A 193 17.23 -9.82 -12.38
CA THR A 193 18.08 -8.74 -11.84
C THR A 193 17.25 -7.64 -11.17
N THR A 194 17.91 -6.86 -10.30
CA THR A 194 17.32 -5.77 -9.50
C THR A 194 17.87 -4.44 -9.96
N ASP A 195 17.06 -3.65 -10.69
CA ASP A 195 17.38 -2.26 -11.06
C ASP A 195 16.77 -1.27 -10.04
N LEU A 196 17.50 -1.07 -8.95
CA LEU A 196 17.07 -0.17 -7.88
C LEU A 196 17.03 1.30 -8.34
N ALA A 197 18.01 1.73 -9.14
CA ALA A 197 18.06 3.11 -9.63
C ALA A 197 16.87 3.44 -10.55
N GLY A 198 16.56 2.56 -11.50
CA GLY A 198 15.40 2.70 -12.37
C GLY A 198 14.08 2.72 -11.60
N ALA A 199 13.95 1.89 -10.56
CA ALA A 199 12.76 1.86 -9.70
C ALA A 199 12.54 3.18 -8.95
N LEU A 200 13.60 3.79 -8.40
CA LEU A 200 13.53 5.09 -7.70
C LEU A 200 13.20 6.23 -8.68
N HIS A 201 13.75 6.21 -9.89
CA HIS A 201 13.38 7.17 -10.95
C HIS A 201 11.91 7.04 -11.35
N ALA A 202 11.42 5.81 -11.52
CA ALA A 202 10.00 5.57 -11.82
C ALA A 202 9.08 6.06 -10.69
N SER A 203 9.48 5.86 -9.42
CA SER A 203 8.75 6.40 -8.27
C SER A 203 8.65 7.92 -8.32
N ARG A 204 9.75 8.60 -8.58
CA ARG A 204 9.77 10.07 -8.74
C ARG A 204 8.84 10.52 -9.86
N GLU A 205 8.84 9.83 -10.98
CA GLU A 205 7.95 10.13 -12.11
C GLU A 205 6.48 9.96 -11.71
N GLN A 206 6.11 8.88 -11.00
CA GLN A 206 4.75 8.71 -10.49
C GLN A 206 4.35 9.86 -9.55
N LEU A 207 5.17 10.17 -8.57
CA LEU A 207 4.91 11.24 -7.60
C LEU A 207 4.85 12.63 -8.24
N SER A 208 5.53 12.86 -9.36
CA SER A 208 5.45 14.13 -10.09
C SER A 208 4.05 14.42 -10.66
N ARG A 209 3.22 13.40 -10.84
CA ARG A 209 1.83 13.52 -11.32
C ARG A 209 0.87 13.98 -10.22
N SER A 210 1.29 13.90 -8.95
CA SER A 210 0.50 14.33 -7.81
C SER A 210 0.68 15.82 -7.53
N LYS A 211 -0.41 16.45 -7.04
CA LYS A 211 -0.43 17.82 -6.53
C LYS A 211 -0.25 17.89 -5.00
N ALA A 212 -0.01 16.76 -4.35
CA ALA A 212 0.20 16.71 -2.92
C ALA A 212 1.46 17.50 -2.51
N SER A 213 1.39 18.13 -1.35
CA SER A 213 2.52 18.90 -0.80
C SER A 213 3.58 18.02 -0.15
N ARG A 214 3.21 16.80 0.25
CA ARG A 214 4.12 15.79 0.80
C ARG A 214 4.14 14.59 -0.12
N ARG A 215 5.32 14.19 -0.57
CA ARG A 215 5.52 13.06 -1.49
C ARG A 215 6.50 12.09 -0.89
N ILE A 216 6.05 10.85 -0.70
CA ILE A 216 6.82 9.83 0.01
C ILE A 216 7.02 8.63 -0.92
N THR A 217 8.27 8.21 -1.09
CA THR A 217 8.60 6.91 -1.66
C THR A 217 8.80 5.91 -0.53
N VAL A 218 8.08 4.80 -0.56
CA VAL A 218 8.26 3.66 0.34
C VAL A 218 8.87 2.52 -0.44
N LEU A 219 10.10 2.17 -0.14
CA LEU A 219 10.85 1.09 -0.77
C LEU A 219 10.81 -0.15 0.12
N LEU A 220 10.25 -1.24 -0.38
CA LEU A 220 10.27 -2.56 0.25
C LEU A 220 11.29 -3.44 -0.49
N SER A 221 12.52 -3.54 0.03
CA SER A 221 13.65 -4.23 -0.60
C SER A 221 14.78 -4.48 0.41
N ASP A 222 15.60 -5.49 0.16
CA ASP A 222 16.91 -5.68 0.80
C ASP A 222 17.99 -4.72 0.23
N CYS A 223 17.65 -3.95 -0.81
CA CYS A 223 18.51 -3.01 -1.52
C CYS A 223 19.74 -3.64 -2.21
N ARG A 224 19.74 -4.92 -2.50
CA ARG A 224 20.80 -5.59 -3.27
C ARG A 224 20.62 -5.35 -4.76
N ALA A 225 21.13 -4.20 -5.23
CA ALA A 225 21.13 -3.92 -6.66
C ALA A 225 22.08 -4.87 -7.41
N THR A 226 21.58 -5.45 -8.50
CA THR A 226 22.38 -6.34 -9.38
C THR A 226 22.59 -5.73 -10.77
N VAL A 227 21.99 -4.59 -11.02
CA VAL A 227 22.17 -3.79 -12.24
C VAL A 227 22.98 -2.55 -11.89
N ASP A 228 23.92 -2.20 -12.76
CA ASP A 228 24.70 -0.97 -12.62
C ASP A 228 23.78 0.24 -12.73
N GLY A 229 23.86 1.13 -11.73
CA GLY A 229 23.07 2.35 -11.66
C GLY A 229 23.36 3.13 -10.38
N ASP A 230 23.24 4.45 -10.43
CA ASP A 230 23.46 5.29 -9.26
C ASP A 230 22.17 5.44 -8.45
N ALA A 231 21.85 4.37 -7.71
CA ALA A 231 20.68 4.34 -6.83
C ALA A 231 20.75 5.44 -5.72
N ARG A 232 21.95 5.84 -5.30
CA ARG A 232 22.10 6.90 -4.29
C ARG A 232 21.73 8.28 -4.85
N THR A 233 22.14 8.61 -6.05
CA THR A 233 21.72 9.85 -6.71
C THR A 233 20.23 9.82 -7.01
N ALA A 234 19.68 8.70 -7.48
CA ALA A 234 18.24 8.54 -7.68
C ALA A 234 17.47 8.77 -6.36
N ALA A 235 17.90 8.17 -5.26
CA ALA A 235 17.29 8.33 -3.95
C ALA A 235 17.32 9.78 -3.44
N LYS A 236 18.43 10.48 -3.58
CA LYS A 236 18.60 11.89 -3.20
C LYS A 236 17.72 12.85 -4.02
N SER A 237 17.20 12.41 -5.16
CA SER A 237 16.27 13.19 -5.97
C SER A 237 14.81 13.08 -5.53
N LEU A 238 14.50 12.23 -4.56
CA LEU A 238 13.17 12.05 -3.96
C LEU A 238 12.96 13.06 -2.81
N ASP A 239 11.70 13.45 -2.59
CA ASP A 239 11.35 14.39 -1.50
C ASP A 239 11.52 13.71 -0.13
N GLU A 240 10.94 12.51 0.02
CA GLU A 240 11.09 11.66 1.21
C GLU A 240 11.26 10.21 0.77
N LEU A 241 12.21 9.51 1.39
CA LEU A 241 12.42 8.08 1.18
C LEU A 241 12.31 7.33 2.52
N VAL A 242 11.55 6.25 2.49
CA VAL A 242 11.44 5.27 3.57
C VAL A 242 11.87 3.92 3.02
N VAL A 243 12.75 3.23 3.72
CA VAL A 243 13.20 1.89 3.38
C VAL A 243 12.68 0.90 4.42
N ILE A 244 12.01 -0.14 3.96
CA ILE A 244 11.53 -1.26 4.77
C ILE A 244 12.22 -2.52 4.26
N ALA A 245 12.99 -3.18 5.12
CA ALA A 245 13.73 -4.37 4.77
C ALA A 245 13.27 -5.60 5.56
N PRO A 246 13.45 -6.83 5.04
CA PRO A 246 13.30 -8.04 5.84
C PRO A 246 14.29 -8.03 7.01
N LEU A 247 13.85 -8.39 8.22
CA LEU A 247 14.70 -8.41 9.41
C LEU A 247 15.89 -9.36 9.28
N GLU A 248 15.70 -10.46 8.55
CA GLU A 248 16.71 -11.50 8.35
C GLU A 248 17.80 -11.09 7.33
N ASP A 249 17.53 -10.03 6.52
CA ASP A 249 18.42 -9.58 5.44
C ASP A 249 18.35 -8.05 5.28
N ASP A 250 18.75 -7.33 6.30
CA ASP A 250 18.62 -5.87 6.39
C ASP A 250 19.93 -5.08 6.18
N ALA A 251 21.08 -5.76 6.13
CA ALA A 251 22.39 -5.13 6.20
C ALA A 251 22.64 -4.13 5.06
N GLU A 252 22.40 -4.53 3.82
CA GLU A 252 22.59 -3.67 2.64
C GLU A 252 21.57 -2.52 2.61
N ALA A 253 20.32 -2.81 2.96
CA ALA A 253 19.25 -1.82 3.03
C ALA A 253 19.54 -0.73 4.10
N ARG A 254 20.09 -1.11 5.24
CA ARG A 254 20.51 -0.18 6.29
C ARG A 254 21.64 0.73 5.82
N VAL A 255 22.70 0.16 5.23
CA VAL A 255 23.81 0.93 4.66
C VAL A 255 23.32 1.88 3.56
N PHE A 256 22.41 1.42 2.71
CA PHE A 256 21.81 2.27 1.68
C PHE A 256 21.02 3.42 2.30
N ALA A 257 20.10 3.13 3.23
CA ALA A 257 19.25 4.13 3.89
C ALA A 257 20.09 5.21 4.60
N ASP A 258 21.12 4.80 5.37
CA ASP A 258 22.05 5.72 6.06
C ASP A 258 22.79 6.61 5.05
N SER A 259 23.22 6.05 3.91
CA SER A 259 23.99 6.79 2.89
C SER A 259 23.20 7.90 2.18
N VAL A 260 21.87 7.82 2.20
CA VAL A 260 20.96 8.78 1.55
C VAL A 260 20.08 9.56 2.53
N GLY A 261 20.19 9.28 3.84
CA GLY A 261 19.39 9.92 4.89
C GLY A 261 17.92 9.49 4.88
N ALA A 262 17.64 8.28 4.42
CA ALA A 262 16.28 7.73 4.39
C ALA A 262 15.85 7.23 5.78
N ARG A 263 14.55 7.28 6.08
CA ARG A 263 13.97 6.57 7.22
C ARG A 263 14.04 5.07 6.99
N PHE A 264 14.37 4.31 8.04
CA PHE A 264 14.59 2.87 7.94
C PHE A 264 13.80 2.10 8.99
N THR A 265 13.26 0.96 8.62
CA THR A 265 12.68 -0.02 9.54
C THR A 265 12.78 -1.43 8.95
N THR A 266 12.61 -2.43 9.80
CA THR A 266 12.58 -3.85 9.40
C THR A 266 11.25 -4.48 9.74
N VAL A 267 10.94 -5.58 9.05
CA VAL A 267 9.74 -6.40 9.26
C VAL A 267 10.11 -7.88 9.32
N SER A 268 9.50 -8.61 10.25
CA SER A 268 9.71 -10.05 10.40
C SER A 268 8.81 -10.84 9.46
N GLY A 269 7.65 -10.30 9.11
CA GLY A 269 6.65 -10.94 8.25
C GLY A 269 5.56 -9.99 7.82
N PRO A 270 4.57 -10.49 7.06
CA PRO A 270 3.49 -9.66 6.54
C PRO A 270 2.63 -9.02 7.63
N SER A 271 2.44 -9.65 8.78
CA SER A 271 1.67 -9.09 9.90
C SER A 271 2.30 -7.84 10.52
N ASP A 272 3.63 -7.67 10.42
CA ASP A 272 4.35 -6.49 10.93
C ASP A 272 4.23 -5.26 10.03
N ILE A 273 3.86 -5.43 8.75
CA ILE A 273 3.87 -4.38 7.74
C ILE A 273 2.97 -3.18 8.11
N PRO A 274 1.71 -3.36 8.56
CA PRO A 274 0.84 -2.24 8.90
C PRO A 274 1.44 -1.35 10.00
N ASP A 275 2.02 -1.97 11.03
CA ASP A 275 2.66 -1.27 12.15
C ASP A 275 3.99 -0.61 11.73
N ALA A 276 4.79 -1.26 10.90
CA ALA A 276 6.00 -0.68 10.33
C ALA A 276 5.67 0.56 9.49
N MET A 277 4.67 0.48 8.61
CA MET A 277 4.17 1.61 7.82
C MET A 277 3.71 2.77 8.71
N ARG A 278 2.99 2.49 9.79
CA ARG A 278 2.55 3.51 10.74
C ARG A 278 3.75 4.22 11.38
N ARG A 279 4.75 3.48 11.85
CA ARG A 279 5.94 4.06 12.50
C ARG A 279 6.75 4.99 11.60
N VAL A 280 6.82 4.67 10.31
CA VAL A 280 7.69 5.42 9.38
C VAL A 280 6.95 6.50 8.58
N LEU A 281 5.63 6.46 8.48
CA LEU A 281 4.86 7.43 7.70
C LEU A 281 4.24 8.54 8.58
N ASP A 282 4.04 8.28 9.86
CA ASP A 282 3.57 9.27 10.86
C ASP A 282 4.73 10.09 11.40
#